data_6e2d31d08df7dfff736d3842d9438766
#
_entry.id   6e2d31d08df7dfff736d3842d9438766
#
_cell.length_a   1.000
_cell.length_b   1.000
_cell.length_c   1.000
_cell.angle_alpha   90.00
_cell.angle_beta   90.00
_cell.angle_gamma   90.00
#
_symmetry.space_group_name_H-M   'P 1'
#
loop_
_entity.id
_entity.type
_entity.pdbx_description
1 polymer ?
#
loop_
_entity_poly.entity_id
_entity_poly.type
_entity_poly.pdbx_seq_one_letter_code
_entity_poly.pdbx_strand_id
1 'polypeptide(L)'
;MNLSILICPECRNPLKDAKEAYVCGSCNAEYPVRHGVPILIPGVSVEPSNFSLSEDLVTRILAAEKIPDDPGTRRELHEIFESNYRLADVWLTAENNYYLERVGLGVEGYRPKGTHRDALAVNQDIRYEMPFHRIPQALPCGETRSWNVRLVNTGSTLISPQGSQPVYVSYRWFDLSGGVVDCEEVHTTLPVDMEPGRAVTIPVWIAAPSRPGRYTLELLLGQDGPIWHEDDACKIGVEISADWRSAVPENWLRLHRLPETYDYGIDHEIGRAFFKEELARLRQPPQRVLEVGGCSNPMTWDLPVEVVSTDIDVQTLQVGLLRFRDTRPNINLVAADALRQPFADGVFDCAVLFAALHHFLDPVGCLQEMRRVVRPGGFVAVLCEPIGSYRAETLSAEFRADLLDGINEQIFTDEEYARIFDEAGLVATRATIDGGSFKAALSGIPNNHPSPEQTKELSRPLLRTPATLRRFARRIKWHIRRLV
;
A
#
# COMPACT_ATOMS: atom_id res chain seq x y z
N MET A 1 -16.62 18.49 7.72
CA MET A 1 -15.96 18.41 6.37
C MET A 1 -16.67 19.33 5.39
N ASN A 2 -15.93 20.01 4.54
CA ASN A 2 -16.54 20.77 3.43
C ASN A 2 -17.00 19.78 2.35
N LEU A 3 -18.31 19.59 2.24
CA LEU A 3 -18.92 18.60 1.34
C LEU A 3 -18.67 18.87 -0.15
N SER A 4 -18.34 20.11 -0.50
CA SER A 4 -18.12 20.51 -1.91
C SER A 4 -16.92 19.83 -2.58
N ILE A 5 -16.06 19.14 -1.82
CA ILE A 5 -14.91 18.42 -2.36
C ILE A 5 -15.21 16.96 -2.67
N LEU A 6 -16.35 16.42 -2.19
CA LEU A 6 -16.68 15.01 -2.39
C LEU A 6 -17.29 14.75 -3.77
N ILE A 7 -16.74 13.74 -4.42
CA ILE A 7 -17.25 13.23 -5.69
C ILE A 7 -17.54 11.73 -5.59
N CYS A 8 -18.41 11.24 -6.44
CA CYS A 8 -18.71 9.83 -6.58
C CYS A 8 -17.47 9.07 -7.06
N PRO A 9 -16.99 8.06 -6.34
CA PRO A 9 -15.83 7.28 -6.76
C PRO A 9 -16.08 6.44 -8.04
N GLU A 10 -17.34 6.22 -8.44
CA GLU A 10 -17.68 5.52 -9.68
C GLU A 10 -17.71 6.42 -10.90
N CYS A 11 -18.45 7.54 -10.85
CA CYS A 11 -18.69 8.38 -12.01
C CYS A 11 -18.11 9.79 -11.92
N ARG A 12 -17.40 10.11 -10.84
CA ARG A 12 -16.72 11.41 -10.61
C ARG A 12 -17.63 12.64 -10.51
N ASN A 13 -18.94 12.46 -10.46
CA ASN A 13 -19.88 13.56 -10.27
C ASN A 13 -20.03 13.94 -8.78
N PRO A 14 -20.40 15.21 -8.47
CA PRO A 14 -20.56 15.65 -7.09
C PRO A 14 -21.57 14.80 -6.30
N LEU A 15 -21.25 14.54 -5.04
CA LEU A 15 -22.14 13.86 -4.11
C LEU A 15 -23.04 14.87 -3.36
N LYS A 16 -24.25 14.45 -3.00
CA LYS A 16 -25.18 15.19 -2.18
C LYS A 16 -25.28 14.52 -0.80
N ASP A 17 -25.29 15.33 0.24
CA ASP A 17 -25.54 14.87 1.60
C ASP A 17 -27.02 14.57 1.79
N ALA A 18 -27.33 13.36 2.20
CA ALA A 18 -28.67 12.89 2.57
C ALA A 18 -28.76 12.55 4.08
N LYS A 19 -27.90 13.12 4.92
CA LYS A 19 -27.74 12.95 6.39
C LYS A 19 -27.09 11.64 6.79
N GLU A 20 -27.67 10.50 6.42
CA GLU A 20 -27.15 9.17 6.76
C GLU A 20 -26.40 8.52 5.60
N ALA A 21 -26.35 9.19 4.46
CA ALA A 21 -25.67 8.72 3.25
C ALA A 21 -25.23 9.88 2.36
N TYR A 22 -24.28 9.63 1.48
CA TYR A 22 -23.97 10.46 0.32
C TYR A 22 -24.55 9.83 -0.94
N VAL A 23 -25.27 10.62 -1.73
CA VAL A 23 -25.97 10.12 -2.92
C VAL A 23 -25.43 10.81 -4.16
N CYS A 24 -25.14 10.03 -5.19
CA CYS A 24 -24.79 10.53 -6.51
C CYS A 24 -26.03 10.78 -7.36
N GLY A 25 -26.26 12.04 -7.75
CA GLY A 25 -27.42 12.38 -8.62
C GLY A 25 -27.27 11.92 -10.07
N SER A 26 -26.11 11.40 -10.50
CA SER A 26 -25.83 10.99 -11.87
C SER A 26 -25.94 9.49 -12.09
N CYS A 27 -25.36 8.66 -11.20
CA CYS A 27 -25.41 7.20 -11.30
C CYS A 27 -26.30 6.55 -10.23
N ASN A 28 -26.89 7.33 -9.35
CA ASN A 28 -27.74 6.91 -8.23
C ASN A 28 -27.03 6.02 -7.20
N ALA A 29 -25.70 5.98 -7.20
CA ALA A 29 -24.95 5.29 -6.16
C ALA A 29 -25.18 5.97 -4.81
N GLU A 30 -25.31 5.16 -3.77
CA GLU A 30 -25.51 5.59 -2.40
C GLU A 30 -24.38 5.06 -1.51
N TYR A 31 -23.82 5.93 -0.66
CA TYR A 31 -22.68 5.67 0.20
C TYR A 31 -23.08 5.97 1.65
N PRO A 32 -23.23 4.95 2.50
CA PRO A 32 -23.71 5.17 3.87
C PRO A 32 -22.73 5.93 4.73
N VAL A 33 -23.25 6.65 5.71
CA VAL A 33 -22.48 7.17 6.84
C VAL A 33 -22.81 6.31 8.07
N ARG A 34 -21.77 5.71 8.68
CA ARG A 34 -21.91 4.85 9.85
C ARG A 34 -20.99 5.32 10.96
N HIS A 35 -21.54 5.49 12.17
CA HIS A 35 -20.81 6.04 13.32
C HIS A 35 -20.02 7.30 12.97
N GLY A 36 -20.61 8.18 12.15
CA GLY A 36 -20.01 9.43 11.70
C GLY A 36 -18.96 9.31 10.59
N VAL A 37 -18.60 8.11 10.15
CA VAL A 37 -17.65 7.88 9.06
C VAL A 37 -18.40 7.66 7.74
N PRO A 38 -18.16 8.50 6.72
CA PRO A 38 -18.63 8.23 5.36
C PRO A 38 -17.90 7.03 4.75
N ILE A 39 -18.65 6.10 4.17
CA ILE A 39 -18.11 4.90 3.52
C ILE A 39 -18.21 5.10 2.00
N LEU A 40 -17.21 5.76 1.43
CA LEU A 40 -17.18 6.14 0.01
C LEU A 40 -16.46 5.09 -0.85
N ILE A 41 -16.77 3.82 -0.61
CA ILE A 41 -16.24 2.66 -1.32
C ILE A 41 -17.38 2.01 -2.09
N PRO A 42 -17.32 1.94 -3.44
CA PRO A 42 -18.38 1.34 -4.23
C PRO A 42 -18.60 -0.14 -3.92
N GLY A 43 -19.86 -0.55 -3.83
CA GLY A 43 -20.23 -1.96 -3.67
C GLY A 43 -19.99 -2.57 -2.28
N VAL A 44 -19.71 -1.76 -1.28
CA VAL A 44 -19.56 -2.24 0.10
C VAL A 44 -20.89 -2.76 0.64
N SER A 45 -20.90 -3.98 1.14
CA SER A 45 -21.98 -4.53 1.96
C SER A 45 -21.67 -4.38 3.45
N VAL A 46 -22.74 -4.23 4.24
CA VAL A 46 -22.67 -4.22 5.70
C VAL A 46 -23.33 -5.51 6.20
N GLU A 47 -22.59 -6.30 6.95
CA GLU A 47 -23.05 -7.59 7.45
C GLU A 47 -22.97 -7.61 9.00
N PRO A 48 -23.88 -8.35 9.68
CA PRO A 48 -23.77 -8.53 11.11
C PRO A 48 -22.44 -9.21 11.47
N SER A 49 -21.79 -8.71 12.53
CA SER A 49 -20.61 -9.38 13.09
C SER A 49 -21.04 -10.53 14.01
N ASN A 50 -20.30 -11.63 13.93
CA ASN A 50 -20.41 -12.71 14.91
C ASN A 50 -19.50 -12.48 16.13
N PHE A 51 -18.81 -11.37 16.17
CA PHE A 51 -17.88 -10.99 17.22
C PHE A 51 -18.56 -10.05 18.23
N SER A 52 -18.38 -10.33 19.50
CA SER A 52 -18.85 -9.48 20.61
C SER A 52 -17.67 -9.08 21.46
N LEU A 53 -17.48 -7.78 21.64
CA LEU A 53 -16.45 -7.26 22.54
C LEU A 53 -16.80 -7.64 23.99
N SER A 54 -15.83 -8.17 24.74
CA SER A 54 -15.92 -8.24 26.19
C SER A 54 -15.64 -6.87 26.82
N GLU A 55 -16.14 -6.63 28.04
CA GLU A 55 -15.88 -5.39 28.76
C GLU A 55 -14.37 -5.14 29.04
N ASP A 56 -13.60 -6.22 29.24
CA ASP A 56 -12.15 -6.15 29.36
C ASP A 56 -11.53 -5.62 28.07
N LEU A 57 -11.95 -6.18 26.94
CA LEU A 57 -11.46 -5.77 25.61
C LEU A 57 -11.82 -4.32 25.31
N VAL A 58 -13.06 -3.90 25.59
CA VAL A 58 -13.47 -2.49 25.49
C VAL A 58 -12.54 -1.59 26.30
N THR A 59 -12.29 -1.92 27.56
CA THR A 59 -11.41 -1.13 28.43
C THR A 59 -10.00 -0.99 27.85
N ARG A 60 -9.47 -2.07 27.31
CA ARG A 60 -8.11 -2.10 26.71
C ARG A 60 -8.05 -1.29 25.40
N ILE A 61 -9.08 -1.37 24.56
CA ILE A 61 -9.18 -0.56 23.33
C ILE A 61 -9.21 0.93 23.68
N LEU A 62 -10.09 1.33 24.60
CA LEU A 62 -10.21 2.72 25.03
C LEU A 62 -8.89 3.27 25.56
N ALA A 63 -8.16 2.46 26.36
CA ALA A 63 -6.86 2.85 26.91
C ALA A 63 -5.78 2.97 25.81
N ALA A 64 -5.67 1.98 24.91
CA ALA A 64 -4.70 1.96 23.85
C ALA A 64 -4.87 3.13 22.86
N GLU A 65 -6.12 3.41 22.48
CA GLU A 65 -6.47 4.50 21.56
C GLU A 65 -6.62 5.86 22.25
N LYS A 66 -6.47 5.93 23.56
CA LYS A 66 -6.66 7.17 24.35
C LYS A 66 -8.03 7.81 24.11
N ILE A 67 -9.05 6.96 24.02
CA ILE A 67 -10.45 7.37 23.87
C ILE A 67 -11.06 7.59 25.28
N PRO A 68 -11.92 8.62 25.47
CA PRO A 68 -12.61 8.82 26.74
C PRO A 68 -13.42 7.60 27.17
N ASP A 69 -13.23 7.16 28.41
CA ASP A 69 -13.96 6.04 28.99
C ASP A 69 -15.23 6.50 29.66
N ASP A 70 -16.33 6.54 28.93
CA ASP A 70 -17.66 6.90 29.43
C ASP A 70 -18.73 5.92 28.88
N PRO A 71 -19.93 5.85 29.51
CA PRO A 71 -20.95 4.88 29.11
C PRO A 71 -21.45 5.03 27.66
N GLY A 72 -21.41 6.22 27.08
CA GLY A 72 -21.81 6.50 25.71
C GLY A 72 -20.78 5.92 24.73
N THR A 73 -19.52 6.25 24.95
CA THR A 73 -18.39 5.78 24.19
C THR A 73 -18.24 4.24 24.22
N ARG A 74 -18.42 3.62 25.41
CA ARG A 74 -18.43 2.16 25.54
C ARG A 74 -19.51 1.51 24.69
N ARG A 75 -20.73 2.00 24.75
CA ARG A 75 -21.85 1.51 23.95
C ARG A 75 -21.57 1.65 22.45
N GLU A 76 -21.13 2.82 22.02
CA GLU A 76 -20.82 3.06 20.62
C GLU A 76 -19.70 2.16 20.11
N LEU A 77 -18.68 1.87 20.95
CA LEU A 77 -17.64 0.92 20.61
C LEU A 77 -18.19 -0.50 20.40
N HIS A 78 -19.11 -0.96 21.25
CA HIS A 78 -19.82 -2.21 21.02
C HIS A 78 -20.56 -2.20 19.68
N GLU A 79 -21.33 -1.15 19.40
CA GLU A 79 -22.12 -1.01 18.17
C GLU A 79 -21.22 -1.02 16.90
N ILE A 80 -20.03 -0.41 16.95
CA ILE A 80 -19.03 -0.45 15.87
C ILE A 80 -18.64 -1.89 15.54
N PHE A 81 -18.40 -2.73 16.54
CA PHE A 81 -17.99 -4.11 16.35
C PHE A 81 -19.14 -5.10 16.10
N GLU A 82 -20.39 -4.65 16.13
CA GLU A 82 -21.56 -5.44 15.70
C GLU A 82 -21.70 -5.53 14.17
N SER A 83 -20.93 -4.73 13.43
CA SER A 83 -20.99 -4.69 11.97
C SER A 83 -19.65 -5.04 11.35
N ASN A 84 -19.71 -5.83 10.29
CA ASN A 84 -18.60 -6.09 9.38
C ASN A 84 -18.85 -5.39 8.05
N TYR A 85 -17.78 -5.00 7.39
CA TYR A 85 -17.83 -4.33 6.08
C TYR A 85 -17.09 -5.18 5.07
N ARG A 86 -17.70 -5.41 3.90
CA ARG A 86 -17.14 -6.30 2.89
C ARG A 86 -17.27 -5.68 1.51
N LEU A 87 -16.21 -5.79 0.72
CA LEU A 87 -16.19 -5.45 -0.70
C LEU A 87 -15.87 -6.71 -1.50
N ALA A 88 -16.82 -7.23 -2.23
CA ALA A 88 -16.73 -8.51 -2.91
C ALA A 88 -16.25 -9.61 -1.91
N ASP A 89 -15.04 -10.12 -2.04
CA ASP A 89 -14.49 -11.14 -1.15
C ASP A 89 -13.49 -10.58 -0.13
N VAL A 90 -13.32 -9.25 -0.09
CA VAL A 90 -12.40 -8.58 0.83
C VAL A 90 -13.17 -7.95 1.98
N TRP A 91 -12.82 -8.30 3.19
CA TRP A 91 -13.35 -7.65 4.39
C TRP A 91 -12.62 -6.32 4.60
N LEU A 92 -13.40 -5.27 4.85
CA LEU A 92 -12.92 -3.91 5.13
C LEU A 92 -13.10 -3.58 6.61
N THR A 93 -12.85 -4.55 7.44
CA THR A 93 -12.90 -4.44 8.89
C THR A 93 -11.57 -4.90 9.45
N ALA A 94 -11.38 -4.75 10.74
CA ALA A 94 -10.19 -5.25 11.45
C ALA A 94 -10.06 -6.78 11.37
N GLU A 95 -10.39 -7.31 10.24
CA GLU A 95 -10.43 -8.71 9.87
C GLU A 95 -9.13 -9.42 10.13
N ASN A 96 -8.04 -8.77 9.78
CA ASN A 96 -6.71 -9.30 10.00
C ASN A 96 -6.28 -9.15 11.45
N ASN A 97 -7.23 -8.86 12.36
CA ASN A 97 -6.90 -8.53 13.75
C ASN A 97 -5.85 -7.41 13.90
N TYR A 98 -5.46 -6.74 12.78
CA TYR A 98 -4.39 -5.75 12.82
C TYR A 98 -4.62 -4.72 13.92
N TYR A 99 -5.87 -4.25 14.03
CA TYR A 99 -6.25 -3.36 15.11
C TYR A 99 -6.13 -4.01 16.49
N LEU A 100 -6.65 -5.22 16.64
CA LEU A 100 -6.62 -5.98 17.89
C LEU A 100 -5.20 -6.42 18.24
N GLU A 101 -4.39 -6.78 17.27
CA GLU A 101 -2.96 -7.09 17.45
C GLU A 101 -2.16 -5.85 17.87
N ARG A 102 -2.41 -4.72 17.25
CA ARG A 102 -1.77 -3.45 17.60
C ARG A 102 -2.03 -3.03 19.05
N VAL A 103 -3.20 -3.33 19.58
CA VAL A 103 -3.54 -3.11 21.00
C VAL A 103 -3.15 -4.29 21.90
N GLY A 104 -2.41 -5.28 21.36
CA GLY A 104 -1.92 -6.44 22.10
C GLY A 104 -3.01 -7.47 22.45
N LEU A 105 -4.04 -7.58 21.62
CA LEU A 105 -5.25 -8.32 21.90
C LEU A 105 -5.61 -9.32 20.81
N GLY A 106 -4.65 -9.86 20.07
CA GLY A 106 -4.92 -10.87 19.07
C GLY A 106 -6.00 -11.86 19.56
N VAL A 107 -7.15 -11.85 18.90
CA VAL A 107 -8.25 -12.77 19.24
C VAL A 107 -8.15 -13.94 18.31
N GLU A 108 -7.61 -15.03 18.82
CA GLU A 108 -7.53 -16.30 18.10
C GLU A 108 -8.92 -16.71 17.60
N GLY A 109 -9.07 -16.87 16.28
CA GLY A 109 -10.33 -17.32 15.66
C GLY A 109 -11.27 -16.23 15.16
N TYR A 110 -10.98 -14.92 15.35
CA TYR A 110 -11.73 -13.86 14.69
C TYR A 110 -11.19 -13.64 13.27
N ARG A 111 -11.62 -14.48 12.38
CA ARG A 111 -11.56 -14.24 10.92
C ARG A 111 -12.96 -14.45 10.39
N PRO A 112 -13.55 -13.45 9.72
CA PRO A 112 -14.76 -13.71 8.97
C PRO A 112 -14.47 -14.87 8.02
N LYS A 113 -15.30 -15.89 8.01
CA LYS A 113 -15.13 -17.01 7.08
C LYS A 113 -15.26 -16.44 5.68
N GLY A 114 -14.18 -16.48 4.91
CA GLY A 114 -14.21 -16.16 3.49
C GLY A 114 -15.33 -16.95 2.84
N THR A 115 -16.19 -16.31 2.08
CA THR A 115 -17.14 -17.00 1.23
C THR A 115 -16.31 -17.61 0.10
N HIS A 116 -16.32 -18.94 0.01
CA HIS A 116 -15.88 -19.59 -1.22
C HIS A 116 -16.84 -19.13 -2.32
N ARG A 117 -16.33 -18.45 -3.33
CA ARG A 117 -17.07 -18.29 -4.57
C ARG A 117 -17.31 -19.67 -5.17
N ASP A 118 -18.52 -19.92 -5.62
CA ASP A 118 -18.81 -21.08 -6.45
C ASP A 118 -17.85 -21.09 -7.64
N ALA A 119 -17.44 -22.29 -8.03
CA ALA A 119 -16.46 -22.53 -9.07
C ALA A 119 -16.61 -21.57 -10.24
N LEU A 120 -15.67 -20.65 -10.42
CA LEU A 120 -15.58 -19.89 -11.66
C LEU A 120 -15.34 -20.87 -12.79
N ALA A 121 -16.13 -20.76 -13.86
CA ALA A 121 -15.93 -21.55 -15.06
C ALA A 121 -14.49 -21.30 -15.59
N VAL A 122 -13.89 -22.34 -16.18
CA VAL A 122 -12.61 -22.20 -16.88
C VAL A 122 -12.67 -21.01 -17.80
N ASN A 123 -11.95 -19.97 -17.51
CA ASN A 123 -11.92 -18.79 -18.35
C ASN A 123 -10.78 -18.92 -19.36
N GLN A 124 -11.14 -19.25 -20.60
CA GLN A 124 -10.16 -19.42 -21.69
C GLN A 124 -9.69 -18.09 -22.29
N ASP A 125 -10.30 -16.95 -21.91
CA ASP A 125 -10.01 -15.64 -22.48
C ASP A 125 -9.41 -14.68 -21.46
N ILE A 126 -8.43 -15.16 -20.69
CA ILE A 126 -7.65 -14.33 -19.79
C ILE A 126 -6.65 -13.53 -20.65
N ARG A 127 -6.69 -12.20 -20.51
CA ARG A 127 -5.73 -11.26 -21.10
C ARG A 127 -5.06 -10.44 -20.01
N TYR A 128 -3.75 -10.29 -20.09
CA TYR A 128 -2.98 -9.59 -19.10
C TYR A 128 -1.72 -8.97 -19.70
N GLU A 129 -1.13 -8.06 -18.94
CA GLU A 129 0.19 -7.51 -19.22
C GLU A 129 1.03 -7.52 -17.95
N MET A 130 2.35 -7.73 -18.13
CA MET A 130 3.34 -7.53 -17.08
C MET A 130 4.28 -6.38 -17.49
N PRO A 131 3.78 -5.11 -17.42
CA PRO A 131 4.50 -3.96 -17.96
C PRO A 131 5.78 -3.65 -17.21
N PHE A 132 5.90 -4.18 -16.02
CA PHE A 132 7.05 -3.94 -15.16
C PHE A 132 7.41 -5.18 -14.35
N HIS A 133 8.70 -5.45 -14.28
CA HIS A 133 9.28 -6.47 -13.40
C HIS A 133 10.65 -6.03 -12.89
N ARG A 134 11.06 -6.58 -11.76
CA ARG A 134 12.37 -6.32 -11.14
C ARG A 134 13.33 -7.50 -11.24
N ILE A 135 13.06 -8.41 -12.13
CA ILE A 135 13.95 -9.55 -12.36
C ILE A 135 15.21 -9.02 -13.03
N PRO A 136 16.39 -9.13 -12.40
CA PRO A 136 17.64 -8.66 -12.96
C PRO A 136 18.07 -9.54 -14.14
N GLN A 137 18.93 -9.01 -14.98
CA GLN A 137 19.51 -9.75 -16.11
C GLN A 137 20.48 -10.87 -15.66
N ALA A 138 20.84 -10.91 -14.37
CA ALA A 138 21.63 -11.97 -13.78
C ALA A 138 20.97 -12.48 -12.51
N LEU A 139 20.90 -13.81 -12.32
CA LEU A 139 20.33 -14.48 -11.16
C LEU A 139 21.31 -15.50 -10.56
N PRO A 140 21.18 -15.78 -9.24
CA PRO A 140 21.98 -16.80 -8.58
C PRO A 140 21.64 -18.20 -9.09
N CYS A 141 22.66 -19.00 -9.31
CA CYS A 141 22.53 -20.38 -9.74
C CYS A 141 21.86 -21.24 -8.66
N GLY A 142 20.74 -21.90 -8.98
CA GLY A 142 20.04 -22.85 -8.11
C GLY A 142 19.37 -22.25 -6.89
N GLU A 143 19.22 -20.93 -6.80
CA GLU A 143 18.53 -20.27 -5.68
C GLU A 143 17.10 -19.88 -6.06
N THR A 144 16.19 -19.93 -5.09
CA THR A 144 14.82 -19.42 -5.23
C THR A 144 14.74 -18.03 -4.61
N ARG A 145 14.23 -17.05 -5.37
CA ARG A 145 14.09 -15.64 -4.92
C ARG A 145 12.78 -15.04 -5.39
N SER A 146 12.31 -14.03 -4.68
CA SER A 146 11.15 -13.25 -5.08
C SER A 146 11.57 -11.92 -5.72
N TRP A 147 10.79 -11.53 -6.73
CA TRP A 147 11.00 -10.29 -7.48
C TRP A 147 9.67 -9.63 -7.76
N ASN A 148 9.58 -8.34 -7.51
CA ASN A 148 8.34 -7.61 -7.76
C ASN A 148 7.99 -7.61 -9.25
N VAL A 149 6.74 -7.97 -9.53
CA VAL A 149 6.15 -7.96 -10.88
C VAL A 149 4.83 -7.20 -10.82
N ARG A 150 4.64 -6.24 -11.69
CA ARG A 150 3.35 -5.57 -11.89
C ARG A 150 2.56 -6.35 -12.93
N LEU A 151 1.40 -6.83 -12.54
CA LEU A 151 0.44 -7.54 -13.38
C LEU A 151 -0.79 -6.66 -13.57
N VAL A 152 -1.29 -6.57 -14.79
CA VAL A 152 -2.50 -5.81 -15.16
C VAL A 152 -3.46 -6.75 -15.86
N ASN A 153 -4.72 -6.82 -15.43
CA ASN A 153 -5.78 -7.48 -16.18
C ASN A 153 -6.23 -6.57 -17.34
N THR A 154 -5.83 -6.90 -18.55
CA THR A 154 -6.21 -6.15 -19.76
C THR A 154 -7.42 -6.76 -20.48
N GLY A 155 -7.93 -7.90 -19.98
CA GLY A 155 -9.10 -8.60 -20.51
C GLY A 155 -10.42 -8.01 -20.02
N SER A 156 -11.49 -8.66 -20.43
CA SER A 156 -12.87 -8.35 -20.03
C SER A 156 -13.39 -9.27 -18.92
N THR A 157 -12.59 -10.21 -18.46
CA THR A 157 -12.97 -11.26 -17.53
C THR A 157 -12.22 -11.12 -16.20
N LEU A 158 -12.84 -11.57 -15.11
CA LEU A 158 -12.23 -11.60 -13.79
C LEU A 158 -11.07 -12.61 -13.76
N ILE A 159 -9.90 -12.20 -13.29
CA ILE A 159 -8.80 -13.10 -12.94
C ILE A 159 -8.86 -13.34 -11.43
N SER A 160 -9.04 -14.59 -11.00
CA SER A 160 -9.24 -14.91 -9.58
C SER A 160 -8.28 -15.98 -9.07
N PRO A 161 -7.69 -15.82 -7.89
CA PRO A 161 -6.93 -16.86 -7.20
C PRO A 161 -7.83 -17.90 -6.50
N GLN A 162 -9.14 -17.77 -6.61
CA GLN A 162 -10.12 -18.58 -5.90
C GLN A 162 -10.94 -19.47 -6.83
N GLY A 163 -11.73 -20.38 -6.26
CA GLY A 163 -12.61 -21.28 -6.99
C GLY A 163 -11.95 -22.63 -7.32
N SER A 164 -12.56 -23.37 -8.24
CA SER A 164 -12.10 -24.72 -8.63
C SER A 164 -10.87 -24.72 -9.52
N GLN A 165 -10.55 -23.57 -10.11
CA GLN A 165 -9.42 -23.37 -11.01
C GLN A 165 -8.75 -22.02 -10.74
N PRO A 166 -8.06 -21.90 -9.59
CA PRO A 166 -7.39 -20.68 -9.19
C PRO A 166 -6.32 -20.29 -10.22
N VAL A 167 -6.23 -18.98 -10.49
CA VAL A 167 -5.18 -18.41 -11.34
C VAL A 167 -4.01 -17.98 -10.47
N TYR A 168 -2.81 -18.26 -10.94
CA TYR A 168 -1.55 -17.92 -10.27
C TYR A 168 -0.52 -17.41 -11.28
N VAL A 169 0.50 -16.71 -10.80
CA VAL A 169 1.69 -16.39 -11.60
C VAL A 169 2.66 -17.56 -11.49
N SER A 170 3.16 -18.00 -12.64
CA SER A 170 4.20 -19.00 -12.74
C SER A 170 5.24 -18.61 -13.77
N TYR A 171 6.19 -19.48 -14.03
CA TYR A 171 7.27 -19.24 -14.98
C TYR A 171 7.78 -20.54 -15.58
N ARG A 172 8.47 -20.38 -16.73
CA ARG A 172 9.23 -21.45 -17.39
C ARG A 172 10.59 -20.93 -17.80
N TRP A 173 11.55 -21.83 -17.82
CA TRP A 173 12.89 -21.55 -18.29
C TRP A 173 13.16 -22.24 -19.63
N PHE A 174 13.79 -21.52 -20.53
CA PHE A 174 14.23 -22.05 -21.80
C PHE A 174 15.74 -21.86 -21.99
N ASP A 175 16.41 -22.85 -22.50
CA ASP A 175 17.80 -22.74 -22.94
C ASP A 175 17.91 -21.96 -24.27
N LEU A 176 19.14 -21.74 -24.72
CA LEU A 176 19.39 -20.99 -25.96
C LEU A 176 18.90 -21.73 -27.24
N SER A 177 18.61 -23.04 -27.17
CA SER A 177 18.01 -23.79 -28.25
C SER A 177 16.47 -23.73 -28.25
N GLY A 178 15.87 -23.10 -27.22
CA GLY A 178 14.43 -23.09 -27.02
C GLY A 178 13.89 -24.33 -26.32
N GLY A 179 14.77 -25.19 -25.80
CA GLY A 179 14.37 -26.34 -24.99
C GLY A 179 13.94 -25.91 -23.57
N VAL A 180 12.85 -26.51 -23.07
CA VAL A 180 12.41 -26.29 -21.71
C VAL A 180 13.43 -26.86 -20.72
N VAL A 181 13.83 -26.07 -19.75
CA VAL A 181 14.75 -26.46 -18.68
C VAL A 181 13.93 -26.96 -17.50
N ASP A 182 14.19 -28.20 -17.10
CA ASP A 182 13.59 -28.79 -15.91
C ASP A 182 14.19 -28.13 -14.65
N CYS A 183 13.38 -27.38 -13.94
CA CYS A 183 13.69 -26.81 -12.63
C CYS A 183 12.43 -26.75 -11.77
N GLU A 184 12.61 -26.54 -10.48
CA GLU A 184 11.48 -26.41 -9.55
C GLU A 184 10.50 -25.34 -10.04
N GLU A 185 9.24 -25.69 -10.15
CA GLU A 185 8.17 -24.79 -10.51
C GLU A 185 7.52 -24.24 -9.23
N VAL A 186 7.56 -22.93 -9.04
CA VAL A 186 6.94 -22.27 -7.91
C VAL A 186 5.77 -21.43 -8.41
N HIS A 187 4.59 -21.70 -7.88
CA HIS A 187 3.40 -20.92 -8.18
C HIS A 187 3.26 -19.79 -7.15
N THR A 188 3.06 -18.57 -7.63
CA THR A 188 2.77 -17.42 -6.79
C THR A 188 1.28 -17.09 -6.87
N THR A 189 0.57 -17.30 -5.78
CA THR A 189 -0.86 -17.01 -5.67
C THR A 189 -1.11 -15.50 -5.79
N LEU A 190 -2.17 -15.12 -6.51
CA LEU A 190 -2.61 -13.73 -6.53
C LEU A 190 -3.25 -13.37 -5.18
N PRO A 191 -2.97 -12.17 -4.64
CA PRO A 191 -3.50 -11.78 -3.32
C PRO A 191 -4.99 -11.42 -3.35
N VAL A 192 -5.52 -11.07 -4.52
CA VAL A 192 -6.91 -10.60 -4.71
C VAL A 192 -7.46 -10.98 -6.08
N ASP A 193 -8.76 -10.89 -6.21
CA ASP A 193 -9.42 -10.88 -7.51
C ASP A 193 -9.03 -9.63 -8.31
N MET A 194 -8.74 -9.83 -9.58
CA MET A 194 -8.38 -8.76 -10.50
C MET A 194 -9.51 -8.52 -11.49
N GLU A 195 -10.32 -7.53 -11.21
CA GLU A 195 -11.33 -7.02 -12.16
C GLU A 195 -10.65 -6.49 -13.45
N PRO A 196 -11.38 -6.39 -14.58
CA PRO A 196 -10.87 -5.76 -15.78
C PRO A 196 -10.28 -4.38 -15.52
N GLY A 197 -9.05 -4.15 -16.00
CA GLY A 197 -8.29 -2.93 -15.79
C GLY A 197 -7.58 -2.81 -14.44
N ARG A 198 -7.77 -3.77 -13.52
CA ARG A 198 -7.06 -3.76 -12.24
C ARG A 198 -5.60 -4.14 -12.41
N ALA A 199 -4.73 -3.43 -11.70
CA ALA A 199 -3.31 -3.75 -11.59
C ALA A 199 -2.95 -4.18 -10.17
N VAL A 200 -1.97 -5.09 -10.07
CA VAL A 200 -1.37 -5.49 -8.79
C VAL A 200 0.15 -5.59 -8.95
N THR A 201 0.88 -5.24 -7.90
CA THR A 201 2.32 -5.50 -7.82
C THR A 201 2.56 -6.56 -6.76
N ILE A 202 3.16 -7.68 -7.13
CA ILE A 202 3.32 -8.85 -6.27
C ILE A 202 4.76 -9.37 -6.29
N PRO A 203 5.28 -9.92 -5.19
CA PRO A 203 6.55 -10.63 -5.16
C PRO A 203 6.38 -12.02 -5.79
N VAL A 204 6.84 -12.19 -7.03
CA VAL A 204 6.81 -13.49 -7.73
C VAL A 204 8.03 -14.31 -7.36
N TRP A 205 7.83 -15.52 -6.90
CA TRP A 205 8.88 -16.47 -6.53
C TRP A 205 9.40 -17.23 -7.74
N ILE A 206 10.72 -17.21 -7.92
CA ILE A 206 11.39 -17.81 -9.09
C ILE A 206 12.56 -18.65 -8.60
N ALA A 207 12.54 -19.95 -8.89
CA ALA A 207 13.68 -20.83 -8.74
C ALA A 207 14.56 -20.76 -10.01
N ALA A 208 15.82 -20.42 -9.83
CA ALA A 208 16.75 -20.31 -10.94
C ALA A 208 17.31 -21.70 -11.33
N PRO A 209 17.64 -21.94 -12.62
CA PRO A 209 18.33 -23.15 -13.05
C PRO A 209 19.59 -23.45 -12.22
N SER A 210 19.86 -24.72 -11.97
CA SER A 210 21.02 -25.17 -11.19
C SER A 210 22.34 -25.10 -11.98
N ARG A 211 22.29 -24.93 -13.30
CA ARG A 211 23.47 -24.83 -14.16
C ARG A 211 23.69 -23.41 -14.60
N PRO A 212 24.93 -22.87 -14.47
CA PRO A 212 25.27 -21.57 -15.03
C PRO A 212 25.06 -21.53 -16.55
N GLY A 213 24.62 -20.37 -17.05
CA GLY A 213 24.39 -20.20 -18.49
C GLY A 213 23.42 -19.05 -18.78
N ARG A 214 23.15 -18.86 -20.06
CA ARG A 214 22.13 -17.92 -20.52
C ARG A 214 20.83 -18.63 -20.80
N TYR A 215 19.74 -18.05 -20.31
CA TYR A 215 18.42 -18.62 -20.40
C TYR A 215 17.39 -17.54 -20.74
N THR A 216 16.23 -17.98 -21.21
CA THR A 216 15.04 -17.14 -21.29
C THR A 216 14.09 -17.55 -20.16
N LEU A 217 13.77 -16.62 -19.28
CA LEU A 217 12.70 -16.74 -18.33
C LEU A 217 11.41 -16.26 -18.99
N GLU A 218 10.38 -17.08 -18.94
CA GLU A 218 9.04 -16.72 -19.37
C GLU A 218 8.13 -16.67 -18.14
N LEU A 219 7.57 -15.50 -17.86
CA LEU A 219 6.55 -15.29 -16.84
C LEU A 219 5.18 -15.34 -17.47
N LEU A 220 4.25 -16.07 -16.87
CA LEU A 220 2.91 -16.24 -17.40
C LEU A 220 1.91 -16.51 -16.29
N LEU A 221 0.63 -16.40 -16.61
CA LEU A 221 -0.43 -16.89 -15.76
C LEU A 221 -0.69 -18.37 -16.02
N GLY A 222 -0.80 -19.13 -14.95
CA GLY A 222 -1.24 -20.51 -14.94
C GLY A 222 -2.57 -20.67 -14.23
N GLN A 223 -3.24 -21.77 -14.51
CA GLN A 223 -4.49 -22.15 -13.89
C GLN A 223 -4.50 -23.65 -13.62
N ASP A 224 -5.08 -24.07 -12.51
CA ASP A 224 -5.17 -25.50 -12.18
C ASP A 224 -5.85 -26.29 -13.30
N GLY A 225 -5.25 -27.43 -13.64
CA GLY A 225 -5.72 -28.28 -14.73
C GLY A 225 -4.84 -28.40 -15.97
N PRO A 226 -3.59 -28.20 -15.94
CA PRO A 226 -2.48 -27.35 -16.35
C PRO A 226 -2.81 -26.48 -17.59
N ILE A 227 -3.51 -25.41 -17.37
CA ILE A 227 -3.83 -24.42 -18.40
C ILE A 227 -2.83 -23.29 -18.30
N TRP A 228 -2.21 -22.93 -19.43
CA TRP A 228 -1.23 -21.85 -19.53
C TRP A 228 -1.74 -20.75 -20.45
N HIS A 229 -1.70 -19.52 -19.99
CA HIS A 229 -2.08 -18.33 -20.77
C HIS A 229 -0.83 -17.72 -21.41
N GLU A 230 -0.39 -18.32 -22.51
CA GLU A 230 0.92 -18.05 -23.14
C GLU A 230 0.94 -16.80 -24.04
N ASP A 231 -0.23 -16.38 -24.56
CA ASP A 231 -0.33 -15.29 -25.56
C ASP A 231 0.26 -13.96 -25.04
N ASP A 232 0.14 -13.71 -23.75
CA ASP A 232 0.55 -12.48 -23.10
C ASP A 232 1.80 -12.68 -22.20
N ALA A 233 2.52 -13.79 -22.34
CA ALA A 233 3.67 -14.14 -21.52
C ALA A 233 4.82 -13.13 -21.67
N CYS A 234 5.42 -12.75 -20.54
CA CYS A 234 6.58 -11.87 -20.51
C CYS A 234 7.88 -12.68 -20.63
N LYS A 235 8.73 -12.40 -21.62
CA LYS A 235 10.00 -13.10 -21.84
C LYS A 235 11.20 -12.22 -21.52
N ILE A 236 12.11 -12.75 -20.70
CA ILE A 236 13.26 -12.03 -20.16
C ILE A 236 14.51 -12.85 -20.38
N GLY A 237 15.53 -12.27 -21.02
CA GLY A 237 16.86 -12.89 -21.10
C GLY A 237 17.61 -12.75 -19.79
N VAL A 238 18.07 -13.87 -19.22
CA VAL A 238 18.72 -13.91 -17.90
C VAL A 238 20.00 -14.74 -17.96
N GLU A 239 21.05 -14.26 -17.30
CA GLU A 239 22.28 -15.00 -17.06
C GLU A 239 22.22 -15.67 -15.68
N ILE A 240 22.40 -16.97 -15.62
CA ILE A 240 22.46 -17.72 -14.36
C ILE A 240 23.92 -17.90 -14.00
N SER A 241 24.34 -17.38 -12.85
CA SER A 241 25.74 -17.35 -12.46
C SER A 241 25.91 -17.39 -10.94
N ALA A 242 27.00 -18.02 -10.48
CA ALA A 242 27.39 -17.93 -9.07
C ALA A 242 27.86 -16.53 -8.68
N ASP A 243 28.36 -15.76 -9.64
CA ASP A 243 28.85 -14.38 -9.45
C ASP A 243 27.84 -13.32 -9.94
N TRP A 244 26.56 -13.63 -9.85
CA TRP A 244 25.47 -12.76 -10.31
C TRP A 244 25.47 -11.36 -9.64
N ARG A 245 26.01 -11.27 -8.42
CA ARG A 245 26.05 -10.00 -7.67
C ARG A 245 26.90 -8.94 -8.36
N SER A 246 27.96 -9.34 -9.08
CA SER A 246 28.79 -8.40 -9.82
C SER A 246 28.11 -7.82 -11.07
N ALA A 247 27.06 -8.49 -11.55
CA ALA A 247 26.32 -8.10 -12.75
C ALA A 247 25.06 -7.26 -12.46
N VAL A 248 24.75 -7.00 -11.19
CA VAL A 248 23.57 -6.21 -10.80
C VAL A 248 23.97 -4.97 -9.99
N PRO A 249 23.18 -3.89 -10.03
CA PRO A 249 23.42 -2.70 -9.23
C PRO A 249 23.52 -3.01 -7.73
N GLU A 250 24.41 -2.32 -7.00
CA GLU A 250 24.66 -2.57 -5.58
C GLU A 250 23.41 -2.41 -4.72
N ASN A 251 22.54 -1.46 -5.05
CA ASN A 251 21.28 -1.23 -4.34
C ASN A 251 20.30 -2.42 -4.44
N TRP A 252 20.35 -3.23 -5.51
CA TRP A 252 19.57 -4.46 -5.62
C TRP A 252 20.05 -5.54 -4.65
N LEU A 253 21.29 -5.44 -4.19
CA LEU A 253 21.88 -6.34 -3.21
C LEU A 253 21.59 -5.90 -1.77
N ARG A 254 21.08 -4.68 -1.60
CA ARG A 254 20.71 -4.17 -0.27
C ARG A 254 19.55 -4.99 0.27
N LEU A 255 19.80 -5.60 1.42
CA LEU A 255 18.77 -6.32 2.15
C LEU A 255 18.02 -5.34 3.05
N HIS A 256 16.71 -5.55 3.18
CA HIS A 256 15.99 -4.93 4.27
C HIS A 256 16.55 -5.50 5.58
N ARG A 257 17.22 -4.64 6.31
CA ARG A 257 17.59 -4.86 7.70
C ARG A 257 17.16 -3.61 8.43
N LEU A 258 16.17 -3.76 9.29
CA LEU A 258 15.96 -2.73 10.30
C LEU A 258 17.25 -2.62 11.12
N PRO A 259 17.76 -1.40 11.39
CA PRO A 259 18.87 -1.23 12.29
C PRO A 259 18.56 -1.94 13.62
N GLU A 260 19.59 -2.52 14.30
CA GLU A 260 19.40 -3.12 15.64
C GLU A 260 18.75 -2.14 16.64
N THR A 261 18.87 -0.85 16.36
CA THR A 261 18.32 0.25 17.16
C THR A 261 17.11 0.91 16.51
N TYR A 262 16.43 0.21 15.55
CA TYR A 262 15.26 0.76 14.90
C TYR A 262 14.13 0.95 15.91
N ASP A 263 13.58 2.15 15.94
CA ASP A 263 12.44 2.53 16.74
C ASP A 263 11.38 3.13 15.82
N TYR A 264 10.29 2.41 15.66
CA TYR A 264 9.17 2.79 14.79
C TYR A 264 8.60 4.16 15.17
N GLY A 265 8.44 4.44 16.47
CA GLY A 265 7.94 5.74 16.94
C GLY A 265 8.88 6.89 16.60
N ILE A 266 10.19 6.69 16.79
CA ILE A 266 11.19 7.70 16.43
C ILE A 266 11.23 7.92 14.92
N ASP A 267 11.13 6.88 14.12
CA ASP A 267 11.13 7.00 12.65
C ASP A 267 9.90 7.80 12.16
N HIS A 268 8.74 7.56 12.76
CA HIS A 268 7.53 8.32 12.46
C HIS A 268 7.65 9.79 12.86
N GLU A 269 8.27 10.11 13.99
CA GLU A 269 8.54 11.51 14.36
C GLU A 269 9.52 12.19 13.39
N ILE A 270 10.52 11.47 12.88
CA ILE A 270 11.40 11.97 11.81
C ILE A 270 10.60 12.22 10.53
N GLY A 271 9.70 11.30 10.15
CA GLY A 271 8.80 11.47 9.01
C GLY A 271 7.87 12.67 9.16
N ARG A 272 7.29 12.86 10.35
CA ARG A 272 6.45 14.03 10.66
C ARG A 272 7.24 15.34 10.58
N ALA A 273 8.48 15.36 11.09
CA ALA A 273 9.34 16.53 10.99
C ALA A 273 9.66 16.86 9.51
N PHE A 274 9.99 15.84 8.71
CA PHE A 274 10.21 15.99 7.27
C PHE A 274 8.96 16.58 6.59
N PHE A 275 7.77 16.05 6.89
CA PHE A 275 6.53 16.55 6.31
C PHE A 275 6.25 18.01 6.69
N LYS A 276 6.41 18.37 7.96
CA LYS A 276 6.24 19.76 8.42
C LYS A 276 7.24 20.73 7.78
N GLU A 277 8.47 20.28 7.52
CA GLU A 277 9.44 21.08 6.75
C GLU A 277 8.98 21.32 5.32
N GLU A 278 8.42 20.30 4.64
CA GLU A 278 7.90 20.47 3.28
C GLU A 278 6.64 21.34 3.24
N LEU A 279 5.75 21.22 4.24
CA LEU A 279 4.60 22.13 4.38
C LEU A 279 5.05 23.60 4.50
N ALA A 280 6.11 23.86 5.27
CA ALA A 280 6.65 25.20 5.44
C ALA A 280 7.30 25.79 4.15
N ARG A 281 7.60 24.97 3.15
CA ARG A 281 8.14 25.39 1.84
C ARG A 281 7.05 25.75 0.84
N LEU A 282 5.79 25.44 1.13
CA LEU A 282 4.70 25.85 0.26
C LEU A 282 4.65 27.38 0.15
N ARG A 283 4.39 27.88 -1.07
CA ARG A 283 4.30 29.33 -1.33
C ARG A 283 3.15 30.00 -0.56
N GLN A 284 2.12 29.24 -0.27
CA GLN A 284 0.96 29.67 0.53
C GLN A 284 0.77 28.68 1.68
N PRO A 285 0.38 29.15 2.86
CA PRO A 285 0.06 28.28 3.98
C PRO A 285 -0.98 27.24 3.57
N PRO A 286 -0.78 25.95 3.90
CA PRO A 286 -1.73 24.92 3.58
C PRO A 286 -3.04 25.15 4.32
N GLN A 287 -4.17 24.81 3.70
CA GLN A 287 -5.49 24.87 4.30
C GLN A 287 -6.06 23.45 4.49
N ARG A 288 -5.69 22.52 3.58
CA ARG A 288 -6.22 21.16 3.60
C ARG A 288 -5.15 20.14 3.22
N VAL A 289 -5.05 19.10 4.04
CA VAL A 289 -4.11 17.99 3.87
C VAL A 289 -4.90 16.69 3.75
N LEU A 290 -4.49 15.82 2.81
CA LEU A 290 -4.97 14.45 2.73
C LEU A 290 -3.91 13.51 3.33
N GLU A 291 -4.31 12.60 4.20
CA GLU A 291 -3.53 11.44 4.60
C GLU A 291 -4.20 10.17 4.09
N VAL A 292 -3.46 9.31 3.40
CA VAL A 292 -3.96 8.03 2.86
C VAL A 292 -3.34 6.88 3.66
N GLY A 293 -4.18 5.96 4.16
CA GLY A 293 -3.74 4.87 5.04
C GLY A 293 -3.49 5.34 6.48
N GLY A 294 -4.30 6.30 6.98
CA GLY A 294 -4.09 6.91 8.29
C GLY A 294 -4.66 6.12 9.47
N CYS A 295 -5.36 5.02 9.21
CA CYS A 295 -5.98 4.18 10.25
C CYS A 295 -6.80 4.98 11.28
N SER A 296 -6.83 4.53 12.54
CA SER A 296 -7.49 5.21 13.67
C SER A 296 -6.76 6.47 14.14
N ASN A 297 -5.50 6.64 13.76
CA ASN A 297 -4.63 7.68 14.31
C ASN A 297 -3.73 8.28 13.23
N PRO A 298 -4.27 9.15 12.36
CA PRO A 298 -3.48 9.77 11.31
C PRO A 298 -2.28 10.52 11.90
N MET A 299 -1.12 10.40 11.26
CA MET A 299 0.13 11.06 11.69
C MET A 299 0.07 12.58 11.54
N THR A 300 -0.90 13.08 10.78
CA THR A 300 -1.17 14.53 10.58
C THR A 300 -2.10 15.14 11.63
N TRP A 301 -2.48 14.39 12.66
CA TRP A 301 -3.50 14.76 13.66
C TRP A 301 -3.24 16.10 14.39
N ASP A 302 -2.00 16.54 14.50
CA ASP A 302 -1.63 17.77 15.21
C ASP A 302 -1.49 19.01 14.33
N LEU A 303 -1.77 18.88 13.03
CA LEU A 303 -1.73 20.01 12.11
C LEU A 303 -2.88 21.00 12.39
N PRO A 304 -2.60 22.31 12.33
CA PRO A 304 -3.62 23.35 12.57
C PRO A 304 -4.45 23.66 11.30
N VAL A 305 -4.65 22.70 10.43
CA VAL A 305 -5.36 22.83 9.15
C VAL A 305 -6.44 21.77 9.03
N GLU A 306 -7.32 21.85 8.04
CA GLU A 306 -8.25 20.76 7.76
C GLU A 306 -7.47 19.53 7.32
N VAL A 307 -7.63 18.42 8.06
CA VAL A 307 -7.07 17.11 7.74
C VAL A 307 -8.21 16.21 7.29
N VAL A 308 -8.04 15.58 6.15
CA VAL A 308 -8.86 14.46 5.71
C VAL A 308 -7.96 13.23 5.72
N SER A 309 -8.32 12.22 6.52
CA SER A 309 -7.62 10.95 6.53
C SER A 309 -8.50 9.86 5.95
N THR A 310 -7.95 9.09 5.02
CA THR A 310 -8.65 7.99 4.37
C THR A 310 -7.99 6.67 4.71
N ASP A 311 -8.81 5.65 4.84
CA ASP A 311 -8.40 4.26 4.98
C ASP A 311 -9.46 3.36 4.36
N ILE A 312 -9.10 2.13 4.04
CA ILE A 312 -10.06 1.14 3.59
C ILE A 312 -10.74 0.42 4.76
N ASP A 313 -10.07 0.36 5.92
CA ASP A 313 -10.61 -0.25 7.13
C ASP A 313 -11.61 0.68 7.82
N VAL A 314 -12.89 0.38 7.62
CA VAL A 314 -14.01 1.17 8.12
C VAL A 314 -14.05 1.19 9.64
N GLN A 315 -13.84 0.04 10.30
CA GLN A 315 -13.91 -0.06 11.77
C GLN A 315 -12.80 0.75 12.44
N THR A 316 -11.60 0.67 11.92
CA THR A 316 -10.45 1.42 12.43
C THR A 316 -10.72 2.93 12.37
N LEU A 317 -11.33 3.42 11.28
CA LEU A 317 -11.72 4.84 11.17
C LEU A 317 -12.82 5.21 12.16
N GLN A 318 -13.81 4.35 12.37
CA GLN A 318 -14.89 4.59 13.33
C GLN A 318 -14.35 4.71 14.76
N VAL A 319 -13.43 3.81 15.14
CA VAL A 319 -12.74 3.88 16.44
C VAL A 319 -11.90 5.16 16.54
N GLY A 320 -11.18 5.53 15.50
CA GLY A 320 -10.41 6.78 15.45
C GLY A 320 -11.30 8.01 15.62
N LEU A 321 -12.50 8.02 15.06
CA LEU A 321 -13.43 9.13 15.21
C LEU A 321 -13.88 9.33 16.66
N LEU A 322 -14.04 8.28 17.46
CA LEU A 322 -14.32 8.38 18.89
C LEU A 322 -13.28 9.21 19.65
N ARG A 323 -12.04 9.17 19.22
CA ARG A 323 -10.93 9.93 19.79
C ARG A 323 -10.95 11.40 19.39
N PHE A 324 -11.26 11.69 18.11
CA PHE A 324 -11.01 13.02 17.54
C PHE A 324 -12.24 13.93 17.52
N ARG A 325 -13.46 13.41 17.45
CA ARG A 325 -14.70 14.18 17.21
C ARG A 325 -14.88 15.39 18.13
N ASP A 326 -14.51 15.29 19.41
CA ASP A 326 -14.68 16.36 20.39
C ASP A 326 -13.40 17.19 20.61
N THR A 327 -12.25 16.63 20.30
CA THR A 327 -10.94 17.25 20.59
C THR A 327 -10.28 17.87 19.36
N ARG A 328 -10.61 17.39 18.16
CA ARG A 328 -9.98 17.76 16.88
C ARG A 328 -11.02 17.88 15.75
N PRO A 329 -11.91 18.88 15.78
CA PRO A 329 -12.97 19.04 14.78
C PRO A 329 -12.46 19.31 13.35
N ASN A 330 -11.17 19.61 13.20
CA ASN A 330 -10.51 19.78 11.92
C ASN A 330 -10.08 18.45 11.26
N ILE A 331 -10.25 17.31 11.95
CA ILE A 331 -9.93 15.99 11.40
C ILE A 331 -11.22 15.33 10.88
N ASN A 332 -11.19 14.89 9.65
CA ASN A 332 -12.26 14.18 8.99
C ASN A 332 -11.76 12.79 8.59
N LEU A 333 -12.41 11.73 9.03
CA LEU A 333 -12.09 10.36 8.70
C LEU A 333 -13.08 9.84 7.66
N VAL A 334 -12.59 9.26 6.57
CA VAL A 334 -13.40 8.81 5.42
C VAL A 334 -12.92 7.44 4.97
N ALA A 335 -13.82 6.48 4.90
CA ALA A 335 -13.51 5.18 4.33
C ALA A 335 -13.49 5.29 2.79
N ALA A 336 -12.34 5.01 2.20
CA ALA A 336 -12.12 5.15 0.76
C ALA A 336 -11.05 4.18 0.26
N ASP A 337 -11.18 3.76 -0.99
CA ASP A 337 -10.14 3.05 -1.72
C ASP A 337 -9.05 4.05 -2.17
N ALA A 338 -7.80 3.75 -1.84
CA ALA A 338 -6.66 4.57 -2.22
C ALA A 338 -6.53 4.74 -3.75
N LEU A 339 -7.03 3.78 -4.53
CA LEU A 339 -7.02 3.79 -5.99
C LEU A 339 -8.19 4.57 -6.60
N ARG A 340 -9.17 5.02 -5.78
CA ARG A 340 -10.38 5.72 -6.21
C ARG A 340 -10.80 6.77 -5.20
N GLN A 341 -9.88 7.72 -4.92
CA GLN A 341 -10.12 8.76 -3.92
C GLN A 341 -11.37 9.59 -4.26
N PRO A 342 -12.35 9.68 -3.33
CA PRO A 342 -13.65 10.31 -3.56
C PRO A 342 -13.61 11.85 -3.47
N PHE A 343 -12.55 12.46 -3.98
CA PHE A 343 -12.33 13.89 -3.93
C PHE A 343 -12.13 14.49 -5.33
N ALA A 344 -12.61 15.71 -5.51
CA ALA A 344 -12.41 16.44 -6.74
C ALA A 344 -10.91 16.73 -6.99
N ASP A 345 -10.57 17.02 -8.24
CA ASP A 345 -9.20 17.32 -8.63
C ASP A 345 -8.68 18.59 -7.96
N GLY A 346 -7.45 18.56 -7.48
CA GLY A 346 -6.74 19.72 -6.97
C GLY A 346 -7.33 20.37 -5.73
N VAL A 347 -8.05 19.65 -4.88
CA VAL A 347 -8.70 20.21 -3.68
C VAL A 347 -7.83 20.17 -2.44
N PHE A 348 -6.70 19.47 -2.46
CA PHE A 348 -5.74 19.41 -1.35
C PHE A 348 -4.48 20.20 -1.67
N ASP A 349 -3.87 20.79 -0.65
CA ASP A 349 -2.57 21.46 -0.75
C ASP A 349 -1.44 20.43 -0.85
N CYS A 350 -1.59 19.31 -0.17
CA CYS A 350 -0.70 18.17 -0.23
C CYS A 350 -1.42 16.89 0.17
N ALA A 351 -0.83 15.76 -0.21
CA ALA A 351 -1.25 14.44 0.22
C ALA A 351 -0.05 13.67 0.78
N VAL A 352 -0.26 12.80 1.78
CA VAL A 352 0.81 12.08 2.44
C VAL A 352 0.43 10.63 2.74
N LEU A 353 1.43 9.77 2.71
CA LEU A 353 1.42 8.38 3.18
C LEU A 353 2.50 8.24 4.25
N PHE A 354 2.17 7.55 5.34
CA PHE A 354 3.13 7.16 6.37
C PHE A 354 3.15 5.64 6.50
N ALA A 355 4.26 4.99 6.12
CA ALA A 355 4.45 3.55 6.18
C ALA A 355 3.23 2.77 5.61
N ALA A 356 2.74 3.17 4.46
CA ALA A 356 1.50 2.65 3.88
C ALA A 356 1.61 2.25 2.41
N LEU A 357 2.50 2.89 1.62
CA LEU A 357 2.59 2.62 0.17
C LEU A 357 2.96 1.17 -0.12
N HIS A 358 3.77 0.57 0.73
CA HIS A 358 4.22 -0.82 0.58
C HIS A 358 3.11 -1.86 0.79
N HIS A 359 1.97 -1.47 1.36
CA HIS A 359 0.79 -2.33 1.47
C HIS A 359 -0.12 -2.28 0.23
N PHE A 360 0.03 -1.28 -0.64
CA PHE A 360 -0.84 -1.16 -1.80
C PHE A 360 -0.43 -2.10 -2.92
N LEU A 361 -1.39 -2.86 -3.44
CA LEU A 361 -1.18 -3.76 -4.58
C LEU A 361 -0.85 -3.00 -5.87
N ASP A 362 -1.33 -1.77 -6.00
CA ASP A 362 -1.00 -0.84 -7.09
C ASP A 362 -0.48 0.50 -6.54
N PRO A 363 0.80 0.57 -6.13
CA PRO A 363 1.38 1.80 -5.61
C PRO A 363 1.40 2.93 -6.65
N VAL A 364 1.52 2.61 -7.93
CA VAL A 364 1.46 3.59 -9.03
C VAL A 364 0.08 4.22 -9.10
N GLY A 365 -0.98 3.41 -9.13
CA GLY A 365 -2.36 3.88 -9.17
C GLY A 365 -2.72 4.73 -7.94
N CYS A 366 -2.26 4.34 -6.76
CA CYS A 366 -2.42 5.13 -5.54
C CYS A 366 -1.80 6.53 -5.68
N LEU A 367 -0.55 6.61 -6.10
CA LEU A 367 0.14 7.88 -6.27
C LEU A 367 -0.45 8.74 -7.40
N GLN A 368 -1.01 8.12 -8.46
CA GLN A 368 -1.75 8.84 -9.51
C GLN A 368 -3.01 9.51 -8.94
N GLU A 369 -3.77 8.83 -8.09
CA GLU A 369 -4.93 9.41 -7.42
C GLU A 369 -4.53 10.51 -6.44
N MET A 370 -3.46 10.31 -5.65
CA MET A 370 -2.93 11.37 -4.78
C MET A 370 -2.50 12.60 -5.57
N ARG A 371 -1.81 12.41 -6.70
CA ARG A 371 -1.43 13.50 -7.61
C ARG A 371 -2.65 14.23 -8.14
N ARG A 372 -3.70 13.51 -8.54
CA ARG A 372 -4.94 14.10 -9.07
C ARG A 372 -5.61 15.04 -8.09
N VAL A 373 -5.71 14.62 -6.83
CA VAL A 373 -6.42 15.39 -5.80
C VAL A 373 -5.60 16.55 -5.23
N VAL A 374 -4.28 16.57 -5.45
CA VAL A 374 -3.39 17.66 -5.04
C VAL A 374 -3.39 18.78 -6.09
N ARG A 375 -3.54 20.03 -5.64
CA ARG A 375 -3.54 21.20 -6.53
C ARG A 375 -2.18 21.45 -7.18
N PRO A 376 -2.13 22.13 -8.32
CA PRO A 376 -0.87 22.59 -8.90
C PRO A 376 -0.04 23.42 -7.89
N GLY A 377 1.24 23.09 -7.78
CA GLY A 377 2.15 23.70 -6.80
C GLY A 377 2.08 23.13 -5.38
N GLY A 378 1.23 22.13 -5.17
CA GLY A 378 1.25 21.26 -3.99
C GLY A 378 2.26 20.13 -4.16
N PHE A 379 2.27 19.19 -3.22
CA PHE A 379 3.16 18.01 -3.25
C PHE A 379 2.52 16.75 -2.70
N VAL A 380 3.06 15.60 -3.08
CA VAL A 380 2.76 14.30 -2.49
C VAL A 380 3.96 13.88 -1.64
N ALA A 381 3.75 13.39 -0.43
CA ALA A 381 4.79 12.85 0.43
C ALA A 381 4.61 11.34 0.64
N VAL A 382 5.69 10.60 0.52
CA VAL A 382 5.80 9.17 0.81
C VAL A 382 6.82 9.03 1.92
N LEU A 383 6.41 8.61 3.11
CA LEU A 383 7.21 8.71 4.33
C LEU A 383 7.25 7.40 5.10
N CYS A 384 8.37 7.13 5.73
CA CYS A 384 8.59 5.99 6.61
C CYS A 384 8.44 4.63 5.91
N GLU A 385 8.71 4.58 4.62
CA GLU A 385 8.59 3.37 3.83
C GLU A 385 9.79 2.43 4.01
N PRO A 386 9.58 1.11 4.07
CA PRO A 386 10.68 0.16 4.09
C PRO A 386 11.49 0.27 2.81
N ILE A 387 12.81 0.10 2.91
CA ILE A 387 13.70 0.17 1.77
C ILE A 387 14.67 -1.00 1.77
N GLY A 388 14.80 -1.67 0.63
CA GLY A 388 15.70 -2.80 0.47
C GLY A 388 15.26 -3.76 -0.60
N SER A 389 15.69 -5.00 -0.48
CA SER A 389 15.25 -6.11 -1.32
C SER A 389 14.99 -7.35 -0.47
N TYR A 390 14.11 -8.22 -0.96
CA TYR A 390 13.84 -9.49 -0.30
C TYR A 390 14.94 -10.51 -0.51
N ARG A 391 15.20 -11.29 0.54
CA ARG A 391 15.77 -12.64 0.43
C ARG A 391 14.88 -13.58 1.24
N ALA A 392 14.48 -14.69 0.63
CA ALA A 392 13.68 -15.70 1.31
C ALA A 392 14.27 -16.16 2.64
N GLU A 393 15.62 -16.28 2.69
CA GLU A 393 16.35 -16.74 3.86
C GLU A 393 16.44 -15.73 5.01
N THR A 394 16.16 -14.48 4.72
CA THR A 394 16.32 -13.37 5.68
C THR A 394 15.02 -12.68 6.06
N LEU A 395 13.88 -13.15 5.56
CA LEU A 395 12.59 -12.67 6.02
C LEU A 395 12.43 -12.99 7.51
N SER A 396 12.08 -12.00 8.32
CA SER A 396 11.71 -12.25 9.71
C SER A 396 10.52 -13.21 9.79
N ALA A 397 10.39 -13.91 10.91
CA ALA A 397 9.23 -14.80 11.11
C ALA A 397 7.91 -14.02 11.05
N GLU A 398 7.89 -12.79 11.58
CA GLU A 398 6.75 -11.88 11.55
C GLU A 398 6.39 -11.51 10.12
N PHE A 399 7.33 -11.01 9.33
CA PHE A 399 7.11 -10.65 7.93
C PHE A 399 6.62 -11.84 7.07
N ARG A 400 7.14 -13.04 7.37
CA ARG A 400 6.66 -14.26 6.70
C ARG A 400 5.24 -14.61 7.12
N ALA A 401 4.88 -14.40 8.38
CA ALA A 401 3.53 -14.58 8.87
C ALA A 401 2.56 -13.60 8.21
N ASP A 402 2.92 -12.32 8.11
CA ASP A 402 2.13 -11.30 7.45
C ASP A 402 1.82 -11.67 5.99
N LEU A 403 2.83 -12.11 5.24
CA LEU A 403 2.63 -12.59 3.86
C LEU A 403 1.72 -13.82 3.78
N LEU A 404 1.84 -14.75 4.75
CA LEU A 404 0.98 -15.96 4.81
C LEU A 404 -0.45 -15.60 5.22
N ASP A 405 -0.62 -14.58 6.02
CA ASP A 405 -1.92 -14.05 6.44
C ASP A 405 -2.58 -13.17 5.36
N GLY A 406 -1.91 -12.97 4.23
CA GLY A 406 -2.44 -12.23 3.09
C GLY A 406 -2.29 -10.72 3.21
N ILE A 407 -1.52 -10.25 4.17
CA ILE A 407 -1.10 -8.85 4.25
C ILE A 407 -0.10 -8.62 3.13
N ASN A 408 -0.37 -7.64 2.28
CA ASN A 408 0.55 -7.30 1.21
C ASN A 408 1.70 -6.46 1.79
N GLU A 409 2.79 -7.14 2.13
CA GLU A 409 4.03 -6.52 2.59
C GLU A 409 5.03 -6.49 1.44
N GLN A 410 5.34 -5.31 0.92
CA GLN A 410 6.32 -5.12 -0.14
C GLN A 410 7.50 -4.30 0.38
N ILE A 411 8.70 -4.61 -0.10
CA ILE A 411 9.89 -3.80 0.16
C ILE A 411 10.45 -3.39 -1.18
N PHE A 412 10.61 -2.10 -1.39
CA PHE A 412 11.15 -1.54 -2.62
C PHE A 412 12.57 -1.02 -2.43
N THR A 413 13.37 -1.11 -3.47
CA THR A 413 14.64 -0.40 -3.55
C THR A 413 14.39 1.08 -3.88
N ASP A 414 15.41 1.93 -3.68
CA ASP A 414 15.36 3.33 -4.08
C ASP A 414 15.08 3.52 -5.59
N GLU A 415 15.56 2.63 -6.44
CA GLU A 415 15.25 2.63 -7.88
C GLU A 415 13.82 2.23 -8.18
N GLU A 416 13.25 1.30 -7.41
CA GLU A 416 11.82 0.95 -7.52
C GLU A 416 10.94 2.10 -7.13
N TYR A 417 11.23 2.77 -6.03
CA TYR A 417 10.52 3.99 -5.68
C TYR A 417 10.64 5.06 -6.78
N ALA A 418 11.84 5.30 -7.32
CA ALA A 418 12.01 6.26 -8.40
C ALA A 418 11.17 5.91 -9.63
N ARG A 419 11.10 4.63 -9.99
CA ARG A 419 10.27 4.17 -11.10
C ARG A 419 8.78 4.26 -10.82
N ILE A 420 8.32 3.87 -9.63
CA ILE A 420 6.92 4.03 -9.19
C ILE A 420 6.50 5.50 -9.29
N PHE A 421 7.39 6.43 -8.89
CA PHE A 421 7.12 7.86 -8.98
C PHE A 421 7.03 8.34 -10.42
N ASP A 422 7.96 7.93 -11.27
CA ASP A 422 7.98 8.29 -12.70
C ASP A 422 6.72 7.79 -13.42
N GLU A 423 6.34 6.53 -13.22
CA GLU A 423 5.12 5.94 -13.78
C GLU A 423 3.84 6.63 -13.25
N ALA A 424 3.85 7.12 -12.02
CA ALA A 424 2.77 7.94 -11.47
C ALA A 424 2.77 9.38 -12.01
N GLY A 425 3.77 9.76 -12.80
CA GLY A 425 3.97 11.12 -13.31
C GLY A 425 4.38 12.10 -12.21
N LEU A 426 5.15 11.62 -11.25
CA LEU A 426 5.70 12.37 -10.13
C LEU A 426 7.23 12.39 -10.18
N VAL A 427 7.85 13.44 -9.69
CA VAL A 427 9.29 13.56 -9.57
C VAL A 427 9.67 13.91 -8.14
N ALA A 428 10.68 13.24 -7.59
CA ALA A 428 11.17 13.53 -6.24
C ALA A 428 11.88 14.89 -6.24
N THR A 429 11.37 15.83 -5.46
CA THR A 429 12.00 17.12 -5.19
C THR A 429 12.95 17.04 -4.00
N ARG A 430 12.71 16.10 -3.10
CA ARG A 430 13.55 15.74 -1.99
C ARG A 430 13.36 14.27 -1.64
N ALA A 431 14.44 13.54 -1.43
CA ALA A 431 14.40 12.19 -0.92
C ALA A 431 15.55 11.94 0.06
N THR A 432 15.32 11.10 1.06
CA THR A 432 16.32 10.72 2.06
C THR A 432 16.04 9.33 2.62
N ILE A 433 17.08 8.68 3.10
CA ILE A 433 16.99 7.49 3.94
C ILE A 433 17.51 7.91 5.31
N ASP A 434 16.61 8.05 6.26
CA ASP A 434 16.92 8.50 7.62
C ASP A 434 16.05 7.72 8.62
N GLY A 435 16.57 7.39 9.80
CA GLY A 435 15.86 6.58 10.78
C GLY A 435 15.66 5.12 10.37
N GLY A 436 16.23 4.68 9.23
CA GLY A 436 16.09 3.31 8.72
C GLY A 436 15.02 3.15 7.63
N SER A 437 14.29 4.19 7.30
CA SER A 437 13.25 4.17 6.27
C SER A 437 13.44 5.24 5.19
N PHE A 438 12.74 5.07 4.08
CA PHE A 438 12.73 5.99 2.95
C PHE A 438 11.67 7.08 3.13
N LYS A 439 12.02 8.30 2.75
CA LYS A 439 11.16 9.47 2.80
C LYS A 439 11.35 10.32 1.55
N ALA A 440 10.26 10.69 0.90
CA ALA A 440 10.30 11.54 -0.29
C ALA A 440 9.17 12.57 -0.32
N ALA A 441 9.48 13.77 -0.83
CA ALA A 441 8.51 14.75 -1.29
C ALA A 441 8.52 14.78 -2.81
N LEU A 442 7.36 14.73 -3.43
CA LEU A 442 7.16 14.53 -4.85
C LEU A 442 6.31 15.68 -5.43
N SER A 443 6.65 16.16 -6.61
CA SER A 443 5.83 17.10 -7.37
C SER A 443 5.38 16.51 -8.70
N GLY A 444 4.23 16.97 -9.22
CA GLY A 444 3.77 16.57 -10.55
C GLY A 444 4.77 17.04 -11.63
N ILE A 445 5.06 16.17 -12.59
CA ILE A 445 5.86 16.54 -13.76
C ILE A 445 5.07 17.60 -14.54
N PRO A 446 5.64 18.81 -14.81
CA PRO A 446 5.02 19.76 -15.71
C PRO A 446 4.78 19.11 -17.08
N ASN A 447 3.65 19.40 -17.74
CA ASN A 447 3.28 18.79 -19.03
C ASN A 447 4.27 19.03 -20.19
N ASN A 448 5.40 19.67 -19.95
CA ASN A 448 6.53 19.74 -20.86
C ASN A 448 7.50 18.63 -20.47
N HIS A 449 7.51 17.53 -21.23
CA HIS A 449 8.46 16.45 -21.08
C HIS A 449 9.90 16.99 -20.93
N PRO A 450 10.61 16.71 -19.81
CA PRO A 450 12.04 16.97 -19.76
C PRO A 450 12.74 16.08 -20.79
N SER A 451 13.76 16.62 -21.44
CA SER A 451 14.58 15.84 -22.35
C SER A 451 15.29 14.69 -21.59
N PRO A 452 15.63 13.57 -22.27
CA PRO A 452 16.33 12.43 -21.66
C PRO A 452 17.64 12.79 -20.93
N GLU A 453 18.21 13.96 -21.20
CA GLU A 453 19.41 14.46 -20.54
C GLU A 453 19.15 15.03 -19.14
N GLN A 454 17.98 15.61 -18.89
CA GLN A 454 17.61 16.11 -17.55
C GLN A 454 17.30 14.98 -16.56
N THR A 455 16.82 13.84 -17.06
CA THR A 455 16.58 12.65 -16.24
C THR A 455 17.90 12.01 -15.77
N LYS A 456 18.99 12.14 -16.55
CA LYS A 456 20.33 11.64 -16.16
C LYS A 456 21.00 12.44 -15.04
N GLU A 457 20.65 13.70 -14.88
CA GLU A 457 21.23 14.55 -13.83
C GLU A 457 20.57 14.31 -12.46
N LEU A 458 19.30 13.86 -12.45
CA LEU A 458 18.55 13.49 -11.24
C LEU A 458 18.87 12.05 -10.76
N SER A 459 19.43 11.21 -11.63
CA SER A 459 19.86 9.84 -11.30
C SER A 459 21.28 9.74 -10.73
N ARG A 460 21.91 10.84 -10.32
CA ARG A 460 23.12 10.80 -9.51
C ARG A 460 22.75 10.41 -8.08
N PRO A 461 23.49 9.46 -7.45
CA PRO A 461 23.15 9.00 -6.11
C PRO A 461 23.10 10.19 -5.14
N LEU A 462 21.92 10.42 -4.56
CA LEU A 462 21.64 11.46 -3.56
C LEU A 462 22.27 11.17 -2.17
N LEU A 463 23.38 10.44 -2.15
CA LEU A 463 24.14 10.16 -0.93
C LEU A 463 25.11 11.29 -0.61
N ARG A 464 24.59 12.43 -0.15
CA ARG A 464 25.39 13.36 0.67
C ARG A 464 24.72 13.51 2.01
N THR A 465 25.23 12.83 3.01
CA THR A 465 24.93 13.07 4.44
C THR A 465 25.40 14.46 4.84
N PRO A 466 24.53 15.40 5.17
CA PRO A 466 24.95 16.68 5.71
C PRO A 466 25.46 16.51 7.16
N ALA A 467 26.62 17.04 7.45
CA ALA A 467 27.24 17.08 8.79
C ALA A 467 26.38 17.79 9.87
N THR A 468 25.26 18.39 9.50
CA THR A 468 24.32 19.11 10.36
C THR A 468 23.43 18.18 11.21
N LEU A 469 23.17 16.94 10.79
CA LEU A 469 22.30 16.00 11.52
C LEU A 469 22.96 15.42 12.78
N ARG A 470 24.28 15.36 12.87
CA ARG A 470 24.98 14.95 14.09
C ARG A 470 24.74 15.88 15.29
N ARG A 471 24.35 17.12 15.07
CA ARG A 471 24.00 18.08 16.15
C ARG A 471 22.56 17.88 16.65
N PHE A 472 21.66 17.43 15.81
CA PHE A 472 20.25 17.24 16.18
C PHE A 472 20.06 15.97 17.03
N ALA A 473 20.66 14.87 16.64
CA ALA A 473 20.63 13.61 17.40
C ALA A 473 21.19 13.75 18.84
N ARG A 474 22.18 14.64 19.04
CA ARG A 474 22.71 14.94 20.39
C ARG A 474 21.72 15.73 21.25
N ARG A 475 20.84 16.54 20.65
CA ARG A 475 19.85 17.35 21.38
C ARG A 475 18.65 16.51 21.82
N ILE A 476 18.22 15.54 21.02
CA ILE A 476 17.13 14.61 21.35
C ILE A 476 17.56 13.66 22.48
N LYS A 477 18.78 13.12 22.45
CA LYS A 477 19.32 12.29 23.52
C LYS A 477 19.40 13.01 24.87
N TRP A 478 19.51 14.33 24.86
CA TRP A 478 19.54 15.14 26.07
C TRP A 478 18.15 15.37 26.67
N HIS A 479 17.08 15.43 25.84
CA HIS A 479 15.69 15.60 26.31
C HIS A 479 15.10 14.31 26.88
N ILE A 480 15.43 13.15 26.33
CA ILE A 480 14.93 11.85 26.81
C ILE A 480 15.53 11.50 28.18
N ARG A 481 16.75 11.91 28.48
CA ARG A 481 17.37 11.70 29.81
C ARG A 481 16.77 12.55 30.95
N ARG A 482 15.84 13.43 30.68
CA ARG A 482 15.12 14.26 31.69
C ARG A 482 13.69 13.80 31.95
N LEU A 483 13.21 12.78 31.29
CA LEU A 483 11.85 12.25 31.42
C LEU A 483 11.80 10.79 31.91
N VAL A 484 12.96 10.25 32.35
CA VAL A 484 13.03 8.98 33.10
C VAL A 484 13.46 9.28 34.52
#